data_59ef7837cb41b75aceca03cfd5c51447
#
_entry.id   59ef7837cb41b75aceca03cfd5c51447
#
_cell.length_a   1.000
_cell.length_b   1.000
_cell.length_c   1.000
_cell.angle_alpha   90.00
_cell.angle_beta   90.00
_cell.angle_gamma   90.00
#
_symmetry.space_group_name_H-M   'P 1'
#
loop_
_entity.id
_entity.type
_entity.pdbx_description
1 polymer ?
#
loop_
_entity_poly.entity_id
_entity_poly.type
_entity_poly.pdbx_seq_one_letter_code
_entity_poly.pdbx_strand_id
1 'polypeptide(L)'
;MTTPRFKTTESPFKSDNTASGRSGFTLMNNQVGEVVAAVMATKPNVTVTALPSMMRVDAVGRMDVVYDEISEALGEEPGYFDAAEFEENMSTHYGRMVHLDDRTIMFANPEDAAEYIGFDLTPTSA
;
A
#
# COMPACT_ATOMS: atom_id res chain seq x y z
N MET A 1 -10.03 -7.69 -28.25
CA MET A 1 -10.18 -8.24 -27.96
C MET A 1 -10.22 -8.35 -27.86
N THR A 2 -10.14 -7.99 -27.73
CA THR A 2 -10.18 -8.31 -27.41
C THR A 2 -10.01 -8.32 -27.06
N THR A 3 -9.65 -8.06 -26.81
CA THR A 3 -9.48 -8.24 -26.29
C THR A 3 -9.30 -8.12 -25.98
N PRO A 4 -9.13 -8.06 -25.83
CA PRO A 4 -8.97 -8.01 -25.35
C PRO A 4 -8.75 -7.74 -25.13
N ARG A 5 -8.51 -7.78 -25.04
CA ARG A 5 -8.38 -7.85 -24.77
C ARG A 5 -8.10 -7.64 -24.40
N PHE A 6 -7.54 -7.46 -24.35
CA PHE A 6 -7.21 -7.53 -23.87
C PHE A 6 -6.87 -7.06 -23.69
N LYS A 7 -6.60 -7.04 -23.59
CA LYS A 7 -6.32 -6.89 -23.25
C LYS A 7 -5.85 -6.83 -22.93
N THR A 8 -5.55 -6.86 -22.89
CA THR A 8 -5.17 -6.93 -22.34
C THR A 8 -4.57 -6.81 -22.23
N THR A 9 -4.16 -6.77 -22.18
CA THR A 9 -3.79 -6.78 -21.86
C THR A 9 -3.04 -6.33 -21.92
N GLU A 10 -2.58 -6.24 -21.58
CA GLU A 10 -2.12 -5.85 -21.54
C GLU A 10 -1.73 -5.10 -21.19
N SER A 11 -1.18 -4.76 -20.76
CA SER A 11 -0.93 -4.15 -20.37
C SER A 11 -0.96 -3.11 -20.16
N PRO A 12 -0.96 -2.80 -20.30
CA PRO A 12 -1.31 -1.72 -19.69
C PRO A 12 -1.94 -1.81 -18.42
N PHE A 13 -1.88 -2.78 -17.83
CA PHE A 13 -2.19 -3.06 -16.59
C PHE A 13 -1.69 -2.02 -15.62
N LYS A 14 -0.50 -1.61 -15.70
CA LYS A 14 0.06 -0.63 -14.91
C LYS A 14 -0.54 0.72 -15.11
N SER A 15 -0.86 1.07 -16.29
CA SER A 15 -1.54 2.27 -16.60
C SER A 15 -2.89 2.32 -15.96
N ASP A 16 -3.55 1.20 -15.93
CA ASP A 16 -4.85 1.13 -15.31
C ASP A 16 -4.77 1.44 -13.85
N ASN A 17 -3.77 0.95 -13.16
CA ASN A 17 -3.60 1.23 -11.75
C ASN A 17 -3.38 2.70 -11.51
N THR A 18 -2.60 3.33 -12.33
CA THR A 18 -2.35 4.75 -12.21
C THR A 18 -3.60 5.54 -12.46
N ALA A 19 -4.34 5.14 -13.47
CA ALA A 19 -5.54 5.87 -13.85
C ALA A 19 -6.67 5.67 -12.87
N SER A 20 -6.62 4.62 -12.06
CA SER A 20 -7.73 4.31 -11.17
C SER A 20 -7.78 5.20 -9.94
N GLY A 21 -6.73 5.96 -9.65
CA GLY A 21 -6.72 6.77 -8.46
C GLY A 21 -6.62 5.96 -7.19
N ARG A 22 -6.04 4.77 -7.28
CA ARG A 22 -5.92 3.87 -6.14
C ARG A 22 -4.48 3.52 -5.86
N SER A 23 -4.24 3.09 -4.64
CA SER A 23 -2.97 2.51 -4.25
C SER A 23 -3.26 1.28 -3.43
N GLY A 24 -2.29 0.40 -3.29
CA GLY A 24 -2.54 -0.80 -2.52
C GLY A 24 -1.34 -1.68 -2.39
N PHE A 25 -1.53 -2.76 -1.62
CA PHE A 25 -0.48 -3.75 -1.43
C PHE A 25 -1.13 -5.11 -1.17
N THR A 26 -0.33 -6.15 -1.36
CA THR A 26 -0.75 -7.51 -1.12
C THR A 26 0.07 -8.05 0.04
N LEU A 27 -0.61 -8.66 1.00
CA LEU A 27 0.02 -9.17 2.20
C LEU A 27 0.03 -10.67 2.19
N MET A 28 1.04 -11.26 2.80
CA MET A 28 1.07 -12.68 3.02
C MET A 28 -0.01 -13.06 4.01
N ASN A 29 -0.55 -14.26 3.84
CA ASN A 29 -1.63 -14.73 4.70
C ASN A 29 -1.04 -15.37 5.95
N ASN A 30 -0.55 -14.53 6.85
CA ASN A 30 -0.02 -14.97 8.13
C ASN A 30 -0.58 -14.05 9.21
N GLN A 31 -0.17 -14.25 10.45
CA GLN A 31 -0.74 -13.51 11.56
C GLN A 31 -0.56 -12.00 11.40
N VAL A 32 0.64 -11.57 11.04
CA VAL A 32 0.90 -10.15 10.88
C VAL A 32 0.08 -9.60 9.72
N GLY A 33 0.06 -10.31 8.60
CA GLY A 33 -0.71 -9.87 7.43
C GLY A 33 -2.18 -9.73 7.75
N GLU A 34 -2.73 -10.70 8.49
CA GLU A 34 -4.13 -10.66 8.84
C GLU A 34 -4.46 -9.46 9.72
N VAL A 35 -3.57 -9.15 10.67
CA VAL A 35 -3.81 -8.02 11.56
C VAL A 35 -3.71 -6.71 10.80
N VAL A 36 -2.71 -6.57 9.92
CA VAL A 36 -2.59 -5.36 9.11
C VAL A 36 -3.86 -5.18 8.27
N ALA A 37 -4.33 -6.25 7.65
CA ALA A 37 -5.53 -6.17 6.83
C ALA A 37 -6.74 -5.76 7.66
N ALA A 38 -6.87 -6.32 8.87
CA ALA A 38 -8.00 -6.01 9.74
C ALA A 38 -7.99 -4.56 10.18
N VAL A 39 -6.82 -4.03 10.54
CA VAL A 39 -6.72 -2.64 10.94
C VAL A 39 -7.04 -1.73 9.76
N MET A 40 -6.51 -2.04 8.59
CA MET A 40 -6.76 -1.20 7.43
C MET A 40 -8.21 -1.26 6.98
N ALA A 41 -8.87 -2.38 7.20
CA ALA A 41 -10.28 -2.51 6.83
C ALA A 41 -11.19 -1.55 7.60
N THR A 42 -10.71 -1.00 8.72
CA THR A 42 -11.51 -0.03 9.48
C THR A 42 -11.50 1.36 8.85
N LYS A 43 -10.63 1.59 7.88
CA LYS A 43 -10.55 2.92 7.25
C LYS A 43 -11.60 3.03 6.14
N PRO A 44 -12.27 4.18 6.03
CA PRO A 44 -13.43 4.28 5.13
C PRO A 44 -13.10 4.17 3.65
N ASN A 45 -11.89 4.50 3.26
CA ASN A 45 -11.53 4.45 1.84
C ASN A 45 -10.78 3.18 1.45
N VAL A 46 -10.71 2.20 2.36
CA VAL A 46 -9.92 1.00 2.15
C VAL A 46 -10.82 -0.21 1.93
N THR A 47 -10.45 -1.06 0.98
CA THR A 47 -11.13 -2.31 0.71
C THR A 47 -10.12 -3.44 0.84
N VAL A 48 -10.49 -4.49 1.57
CA VAL A 48 -9.65 -5.67 1.74
C VAL A 48 -10.30 -6.82 1.01
N THR A 49 -9.51 -7.51 0.17
CA THR A 49 -9.99 -8.66 -0.59
C THR A 49 -9.16 -9.88 -0.24
N ALA A 50 -9.84 -10.95 0.18
CA ALA A 50 -9.15 -12.20 0.47
C ALA A 50 -8.86 -12.93 -0.84
N LEU A 51 -7.63 -13.41 -0.97
CA LEU A 51 -7.21 -14.20 -2.11
C LEU A 51 -6.82 -15.58 -1.58
N PRO A 52 -6.60 -16.57 -2.46
CA PRO A 52 -6.34 -17.92 -1.96
C PRO A 52 -5.21 -18.03 -0.94
N SER A 53 -4.13 -17.28 -1.13
CA SER A 53 -3.03 -17.37 -0.17
C SER A 53 -2.50 -16.03 0.23
N MET A 54 -3.24 -14.97 -0.04
CA MET A 54 -2.82 -13.61 0.25
C MET A 54 -4.02 -12.75 0.53
N MET A 55 -3.79 -11.51 0.97
CA MET A 55 -4.84 -10.54 1.15
C MET A 55 -4.44 -9.28 0.42
N ARG A 56 -5.38 -8.68 -0.29
CA ARG A 56 -5.12 -7.45 -1.01
C ARG A 56 -5.80 -6.29 -0.32
N VAL A 57 -5.05 -5.24 -0.09
CA VAL A 57 -5.55 -4.02 0.56
C VAL A 57 -5.44 -2.89 -0.45
N ASP A 58 -6.57 -2.32 -0.82
CA ASP A 58 -6.63 -1.25 -1.81
C ASP A 58 -7.29 -0.03 -1.20
N ALA A 59 -6.84 1.14 -1.58
CA ALA A 59 -7.42 2.38 -1.10
C ALA A 59 -7.58 3.37 -2.23
N VAL A 60 -8.60 4.21 -2.11
CA VAL A 60 -8.77 5.32 -3.02
C VAL A 60 -7.92 6.45 -2.48
N GLY A 61 -7.06 7.01 -3.32
CA GLY A 61 -6.22 8.13 -2.94
C GLY A 61 -5.10 7.72 -2.01
N ARG A 62 -5.13 8.25 -0.81
CA ARG A 62 -4.06 8.05 0.16
C ARG A 62 -4.46 7.06 1.24
N MET A 63 -3.50 6.27 1.68
CA MET A 63 -3.71 5.30 2.74
C MET A 63 -2.52 5.36 3.69
N ASP A 64 -2.79 5.52 4.99
CA ASP A 64 -1.73 5.57 6.00
C ASP A 64 -1.75 4.29 6.82
N VAL A 65 -0.62 3.59 6.83
CA VAL A 65 -0.44 2.41 7.68
C VAL A 65 0.35 2.88 8.88
N VAL A 66 -0.35 3.13 9.99
CA VAL A 66 0.26 3.69 11.19
C VAL A 66 0.81 2.54 12.02
N TYR A 67 2.10 2.54 12.25
CA TYR A 67 2.78 1.39 12.85
C TYR A 67 2.27 1.05 14.23
N ASP A 68 2.03 2.06 15.06
CA ASP A 68 1.58 1.80 16.43
C ASP A 68 0.19 1.19 16.47
N GLU A 69 -0.67 1.51 15.50
CA GLU A 69 -1.97 0.86 15.41
C GLU A 69 -1.80 -0.64 15.19
N ILE A 70 -0.85 -1.00 14.33
CA ILE A 70 -0.61 -2.40 14.03
C ILE A 70 0.03 -3.10 15.22
N SER A 71 1.02 -2.45 15.85
CA SER A 71 1.66 -3.02 17.04
C SER A 71 0.65 -3.30 18.12
N GLU A 72 -0.23 -2.34 18.37
CA GLU A 72 -1.26 -2.50 19.39
C GLU A 72 -2.21 -3.64 19.05
N ALA A 73 -2.62 -3.72 17.80
CA ALA A 73 -3.53 -4.77 17.36
C ALA A 73 -2.89 -6.15 17.44
N LEU A 74 -1.56 -6.20 17.34
CA LEU A 74 -0.82 -7.45 17.50
C LEU A 74 -0.61 -7.81 18.95
N GLY A 75 -0.94 -6.90 19.89
CA GLY A 75 -0.69 -7.11 21.30
C GLY A 75 0.76 -6.86 21.68
N GLU A 76 1.45 -6.05 20.91
CA GLU A 76 2.87 -5.80 21.11
C GLU A 76 3.13 -4.36 21.50
N GLU A 77 4.36 -4.09 21.92
CA GLU A 77 4.75 -2.74 22.31
C GLU A 77 4.90 -1.83 21.10
N PRO A 78 4.76 -0.52 21.30
CA PRO A 78 5.04 0.41 20.22
C PRO A 78 6.45 0.20 19.70
N GLY A 79 6.61 0.23 18.40
CA GLY A 79 7.89 0.00 17.76
C GLY A 79 8.09 -1.42 17.27
N TYR A 80 7.24 -2.34 17.68
CA TYR A 80 7.34 -3.73 17.22
C TYR A 80 7.13 -3.81 15.72
N PHE A 81 6.10 -3.14 15.22
CA PHE A 81 5.81 -3.12 13.79
C PHE A 81 6.42 -1.86 13.21
N ASP A 82 7.24 -2.00 12.19
CA ASP A 82 7.90 -0.88 11.55
C ASP A 82 7.95 -1.12 10.05
N ALA A 83 8.68 -0.28 9.32
CA ALA A 83 8.74 -0.39 7.88
C ALA A 83 9.32 -1.74 7.44
N ALA A 84 10.33 -2.22 8.14
CA ALA A 84 10.94 -3.49 7.78
C ALA A 84 9.98 -4.65 7.96
N GLU A 85 9.24 -4.63 9.07
CA GLU A 85 8.26 -5.68 9.34
C GLU A 85 7.14 -5.63 8.31
N PHE A 86 6.71 -4.42 7.94
CA PHE A 86 5.69 -4.25 6.94
C PHE A 86 6.15 -4.83 5.60
N GLU A 87 7.35 -4.48 5.19
CA GLU A 87 7.87 -4.97 3.91
C GLU A 87 8.09 -6.46 3.90
N GLU A 88 8.46 -7.02 5.03
CA GLU A 88 8.65 -8.46 5.14
C GLU A 88 7.36 -9.23 4.89
N ASN A 89 6.23 -8.65 5.23
CA ASN A 89 4.95 -9.32 5.10
C ASN A 89 4.19 -8.88 3.86
N MET A 90 4.77 -8.02 3.05
CA MET A 90 4.17 -7.52 1.83
C MET A 90 4.74 -8.27 0.64
N SER A 91 3.87 -8.67 -0.27
CA SER A 91 4.31 -9.35 -1.49
C SER A 91 4.52 -8.35 -2.62
N THR A 92 3.52 -7.54 -2.89
CA THR A 92 3.60 -6.55 -3.97
C THR A 92 2.88 -5.29 -3.54
N HIS A 93 3.14 -4.22 -4.24
CA HIS A 93 2.39 -2.98 -4.02
C HIS A 93 2.33 -2.20 -5.32
N TYR A 94 1.40 -1.27 -5.38
CA TYR A 94 1.31 -0.34 -6.49
C TYR A 94 0.94 1.03 -5.92
N GLY A 95 1.29 2.08 -6.65
CA GLY A 95 1.21 3.43 -6.15
C GLY A 95 2.54 3.81 -5.53
N ARG A 96 2.62 5.02 -5.03
CA ARG A 96 3.86 5.51 -4.44
C ARG A 96 3.88 5.24 -2.95
N MET A 97 4.92 4.60 -2.46
CA MET A 97 5.04 4.25 -1.05
C MET A 97 6.11 5.10 -0.40
N VAL A 98 5.79 5.69 0.74
CA VAL A 98 6.72 6.53 1.49
C VAL A 98 6.75 6.03 2.92
N HIS A 99 7.92 5.68 3.41
CA HIS A 99 8.10 5.24 4.81
C HIS A 99 8.52 6.43 5.65
N LEU A 100 7.78 6.68 6.71
CA LEU A 100 8.14 7.69 7.69
C LEU A 100 8.46 6.98 9.00
N ASP A 101 8.81 7.73 10.02
CA ASP A 101 9.18 7.14 11.31
C ASP A 101 8.03 6.39 11.96
N ASP A 102 6.82 6.89 11.79
CA ASP A 102 5.66 6.33 12.49
C ASP A 102 4.66 5.66 11.58
N ARG A 103 4.86 5.68 10.28
CA ARG A 103 3.90 5.11 9.34
C ARG A 103 4.46 4.96 7.96
N THR A 104 3.76 4.14 7.17
CA THR A 104 3.99 4.10 5.73
C THR A 104 2.77 4.72 5.08
N ILE A 105 2.98 5.60 4.12
CA ILE A 105 1.89 6.20 3.38
C ILE A 105 1.91 5.68 1.97
N MET A 106 0.74 5.30 1.46
CA MET A 106 0.57 4.90 0.07
C MET A 106 -0.21 5.99 -0.63
N PHE A 107 0.30 6.43 -1.78
CA PHE A 107 -0.36 7.46 -2.58
C PHE A 107 -0.73 6.89 -3.94
N ALA A 108 -1.94 7.18 -4.37
CA ALA A 108 -2.35 6.81 -5.72
C ALA A 108 -1.62 7.69 -6.74
N ASN A 109 -1.42 8.94 -6.39
CA ASN A 109 -0.80 9.91 -7.28
C ASN A 109 0.60 10.22 -6.75
N PRO A 110 1.66 9.94 -7.53
CA PRO A 110 3.02 10.20 -7.05
C PRO A 110 3.25 11.67 -6.68
N GLU A 111 2.53 12.59 -7.28
CA GLU A 111 2.69 14.00 -6.97
C GLU A 111 2.31 14.33 -5.55
N ASP A 112 1.38 13.57 -4.98
CA ASP A 112 0.96 13.82 -3.60
C ASP A 112 2.04 13.45 -2.61
N ALA A 113 3.00 12.64 -3.02
CA ALA A 113 4.10 12.25 -2.15
C ALA A 113 5.20 13.30 -2.10
N ALA A 114 5.14 14.28 -2.99
CA ALA A 114 6.23 15.25 -3.12
C ALA A 114 6.52 16.01 -1.85
N GLU A 115 5.49 16.31 -1.06
CA GLU A 115 5.71 17.07 0.15
C GLU A 115 6.49 16.28 1.20
N TYR A 116 6.56 14.96 1.06
CA TYR A 116 7.26 14.10 2.03
C TYR A 116 8.67 13.77 1.58
N ILE A 117 8.90 13.79 0.27
CA ILE A 117 10.20 13.46 -0.27
C ILE A 117 10.71 14.57 -1.16
N GLY A 118 10.16 15.74 -1.01
CA GLY A 118 10.34 16.88 -1.89
C GLY A 118 11.67 16.98 -2.60
N PHE A 119 12.72 16.97 -1.86
CA PHE A 119 14.02 17.18 -2.48
C PHE A 119 14.38 16.07 -3.45
N ASP A 120 13.79 14.91 -3.29
CA ASP A 120 14.06 13.81 -4.20
C ASP A 120 13.52 14.10 -5.57
N LEU A 121 12.49 14.89 -5.61
CA LEU A 121 11.88 15.21 -6.86
C LEU A 121 12.48 16.42 -7.49
N THR A 122 13.01 17.29 -6.66
CA THR A 122 13.54 18.45 -7.15
C THR A 122 14.89 18.22 -7.63
N PRO A 123 15.48 17.65 -7.46
CA PRO A 123 16.72 17.67 -7.83
C PRO A 123 17.28 17.41 -8.96
N THR A 124 16.64 17.24 -8.96
CA THR A 124 17.01 17.25 -9.76
C THR A 124 17.91 18.09 -9.63
N SER A 125 17.65 18.38 -9.06
CA SER A 125 18.19 19.20 -8.90
C SER A 125 19.33 19.08 -8.60
N ALA A 126 19.31 18.78 -8.62
CA ALA A 126 20.23 18.90 -8.21
C ALA A 126 21.01 18.85 -8.55
#